data_1b5a1a6230a11fe126067d0ca770324f
#
_entry.id   1b5a1a6230a11fe126067d0ca770324f
#
_cell.length_a   1.000
_cell.length_b   1.000
_cell.length_c   1.000
_cell.angle_alpha   90.00
_cell.angle_beta   90.00
_cell.angle_gamma   90.00
#
_symmetry.space_group_name_H-M   'P 1'
#
loop_
_entity.id
_entity.type
_entity.pdbx_description
1 polymer ?
#
loop_
_entity_poly.entity_id
_entity_poly.type
_entity_poly.pdbx_seq_one_letter_code
_entity_poly.pdbx_strand_id
1 'polypeptide(L)'
;MRTFLLCLGVWLSPSVWAAHAYAQFGDIKYPEGFSHFSYVNPTAPKGGEIAMVSPSRASSFDKYNPFTLKGTAPPGLGSLMLETLLTGNSDEPTTAYGLLAEDVNVAKDKLSVTFRLNPLARFHNGDPVLAMDVKYSYDRLTSKEAAPQFRTYFSEVAGVVVVSEREIRFNFKRANAELPLIVGSMSVFSHKWGADKPLDKIITDVPIGSGPYKLGQVDFGKDIQYVRDKNYWAKNLNVRKGMFNFDRISYRLYKDTTAQFEGFKAGEFDYIQAFVAREWARGYKGKLFDNGTLIKKELQHGNAGDFQGFMFNTRLPKFKDARVRQAIGLAMDYEWMNRQLFYQAYTRVRGYFVGSDFEAKDLPDTDELNLLEPMRDMLDPAIFTQPVPLPPVTSLDPASGHTLRDHLRQARDLLAQAGWTYRDGALRNAKGEAFTLEFLDNSGSMGRVVTPYAKNLEKLGFKVVYKVVDFAVLQKRMDVFDFELISNRTGGSEAPGTELLERFGSKSADTEGSSNIIGVKDPAVDALLDKVVAAQTRGQLVAACKALDRVLRHGHYSVPHWYGSVHRVSWRAGRFDQPNITPRYYQPESWIQSTWWATPANFAGVR
;
A
#
# COMPACT_ATOMS: atom_id res chain seq x y z
N MET A 1 49.49 43.48 45.10
CA MET A 1 49.26 42.97 43.75
C MET A 1 48.54 41.62 43.83
N ARG A 2 47.24 41.58 43.60
CA ARG A 2 46.43 40.33 43.49
C ARG A 2 46.08 40.11 42.07
N THR A 3 46.64 39.06 41.48
CA THR A 3 46.41 38.65 40.09
C THR A 3 45.10 37.85 40.00
N PHE A 4 44.08 38.36 39.26
CA PHE A 4 42.87 37.65 38.97
C PHE A 4 43.10 36.78 37.70
N LEU A 5 43.04 35.47 37.86
CA LEU A 5 42.98 34.53 36.73
C LEU A 5 41.53 34.45 36.26
N LEU A 6 41.25 34.93 35.04
CA LEU A 6 39.99 34.69 34.35
C LEU A 6 40.05 33.31 33.70
N CYS A 7 39.31 32.32 34.22
CA CYS A 7 39.05 31.06 33.52
C CYS A 7 37.97 31.29 32.46
N LEU A 8 38.36 31.35 31.17
CA LEU A 8 37.44 31.21 30.06
C LEU A 8 36.95 29.75 30.02
N GLY A 9 35.73 29.51 30.45
CA GLY A 9 35.04 28.25 30.22
C GLY A 9 34.62 28.16 28.73
N VAL A 10 35.35 27.32 28.00
CA VAL A 10 34.92 26.92 26.64
C VAL A 10 33.71 26.00 26.81
N TRP A 11 32.52 26.51 26.51
CA TRP A 11 31.31 25.69 26.38
C TRP A 11 31.47 24.89 25.10
N LEU A 12 31.93 23.64 25.21
CA LEU A 12 31.81 22.65 24.15
C LEU A 12 30.31 22.31 24.02
N SER A 13 29.65 23.01 23.13
CA SER A 13 28.33 22.56 22.66
C SER A 13 28.51 21.14 22.12
N PRO A 14 27.72 20.13 22.56
CA PRO A 14 27.79 18.82 21.96
C PRO A 14 27.45 18.98 20.47
N SER A 15 28.39 18.58 19.62
CA SER A 15 28.14 18.50 18.17
C SER A 15 26.99 17.51 17.96
N VAL A 16 25.82 18.05 17.67
CA VAL A 16 24.67 17.29 17.25
C VAL A 16 25.04 16.76 15.86
N TRP A 17 25.18 15.46 15.73
CA TRP A 17 25.52 14.83 14.47
C TRP A 17 24.32 14.96 13.53
N ALA A 18 24.44 15.84 12.58
CA ALA A 18 23.55 15.98 11.45
C ALA A 18 23.69 14.76 10.55
N ALA A 19 22.59 14.15 10.15
CA ALA A 19 22.61 12.95 9.31
C ALA A 19 21.87 13.17 7.99
N HIS A 20 22.51 12.78 6.89
CA HIS A 20 21.94 12.87 5.52
C HIS A 20 20.83 11.83 5.27
N ALA A 21 20.63 10.89 6.19
CA ALA A 21 19.66 9.80 6.07
C ALA A 21 19.25 9.26 7.45
N TYR A 22 18.14 8.54 7.50
CA TYR A 22 17.69 7.80 8.67
C TYR A 22 17.31 6.37 8.28
N ALA A 23 17.86 5.38 8.99
CA ALA A 23 17.49 3.98 8.89
C ALA A 23 16.72 3.54 10.15
N GLN A 24 15.58 2.89 9.99
CA GLN A 24 14.80 2.32 11.09
C GLN A 24 15.53 1.17 11.75
N PHE A 25 16.12 0.28 10.94
CA PHE A 25 16.89 -0.89 11.37
C PHE A 25 18.10 -1.06 10.45
N GLY A 26 19.26 -1.24 11.04
CA GLY A 26 20.49 -1.55 10.30
C GLY A 26 21.27 -0.34 9.82
N ASP A 27 22.24 -0.58 8.95
CA ASP A 27 23.16 0.41 8.42
C ASP A 27 22.60 1.11 7.17
N ILE A 28 23.06 2.34 6.93
CA ILE A 28 22.73 3.14 5.76
C ILE A 28 23.64 2.69 4.60
N LYS A 29 23.08 2.20 3.51
CA LYS A 29 23.80 1.71 2.33
C LYS A 29 24.58 2.78 1.58
N TYR A 30 23.99 3.97 1.44
CA TYR A 30 24.61 5.06 0.70
C TYR A 30 25.19 6.08 1.68
N PRO A 31 26.53 6.16 1.79
CA PRO A 31 27.19 7.06 2.76
C PRO A 31 26.99 8.53 2.40
N GLU A 32 27.24 9.41 3.33
CA GLU A 32 27.21 10.85 3.09
C GLU A 32 28.06 11.21 1.87
N GLY A 33 27.53 12.09 1.00
CA GLY A 33 28.23 12.50 -0.21
C GLY A 33 28.20 11.49 -1.36
N PHE A 34 27.41 10.41 -1.29
CA PHE A 34 27.23 9.50 -2.43
C PHE A 34 26.77 10.25 -3.68
N SER A 35 27.13 9.76 -4.87
CA SER A 35 26.91 10.49 -6.13
C SER A 35 25.50 10.34 -6.70
N HIS A 36 24.92 9.16 -6.61
CA HIS A 36 23.58 8.78 -7.08
C HIS A 36 23.22 7.38 -6.60
N PHE A 37 21.96 7.00 -6.63
CA PHE A 37 21.54 5.61 -6.37
C PHE A 37 22.08 4.65 -7.44
N SER A 38 22.41 3.42 -7.06
CA SER A 38 23.01 2.41 -7.94
C SER A 38 22.14 1.98 -9.12
N TYR A 39 20.82 2.10 -8.97
CA TYR A 39 19.81 1.67 -9.94
C TYR A 39 19.35 2.78 -10.91
N VAL A 40 20.09 3.88 -11.03
CA VAL A 40 19.83 4.95 -11.99
C VAL A 40 20.97 5.08 -13.00
N ASN A 41 20.70 5.65 -14.17
CA ASN A 41 21.71 6.16 -15.07
C ASN A 41 21.90 7.67 -14.83
N PRO A 42 23.03 8.10 -14.20
CA PRO A 42 23.23 9.52 -13.89
C PRO A 42 23.35 10.43 -15.11
N THR A 43 23.59 9.84 -16.28
CA THR A 43 23.74 10.54 -17.58
C THR A 43 22.53 10.30 -18.49
N ALA A 44 21.44 9.74 -18.00
CA ALA A 44 20.23 9.51 -18.78
C ALA A 44 19.77 10.83 -19.48
N PRO A 45 19.53 10.80 -20.80
CA PRO A 45 19.05 11.98 -21.52
C PRO A 45 17.67 12.41 -21.02
N LYS A 46 17.45 13.72 -21.02
CA LYS A 46 16.17 14.32 -20.66
C LYS A 46 15.38 14.64 -21.91
N GLY A 47 14.12 14.24 -21.97
CA GLY A 47 13.23 14.53 -23.10
C GLY A 47 12.25 13.43 -23.41
N GLY A 48 11.47 13.60 -24.48
CA GLY A 48 10.47 12.65 -24.92
C GLY A 48 9.28 12.54 -23.97
N GLU A 49 8.46 11.52 -24.21
CA GLU A 49 7.23 11.31 -23.45
C GLU A 49 6.96 9.84 -23.18
N ILE A 50 6.18 9.56 -22.13
CA ILE A 50 5.58 8.27 -21.86
C ILE A 50 4.10 8.44 -21.55
N ALA A 51 3.27 7.64 -22.22
CA ALA A 51 1.86 7.52 -21.91
C ALA A 51 1.62 6.19 -21.16
N MET A 52 0.94 6.28 -20.03
CA MET A 52 0.68 5.17 -19.12
C MET A 52 -0.81 5.01 -18.87
N VAL A 53 -1.18 3.94 -18.26
CA VAL A 53 -2.51 3.72 -17.69
C VAL A 53 -2.36 3.52 -16.20
N SER A 54 -3.30 4.04 -15.41
CA SER A 54 -3.25 3.85 -13.97
C SER A 54 -3.40 2.38 -13.59
N PRO A 55 -2.54 1.83 -12.73
CA PRO A 55 -2.70 0.49 -12.19
C PRO A 55 -3.82 0.40 -11.15
N SER A 56 -4.37 1.53 -10.71
CA SER A 56 -5.48 1.58 -9.76
C SER A 56 -6.80 1.17 -10.43
N ARG A 57 -7.79 0.84 -9.59
CA ARG A 57 -9.17 0.57 -10.07
C ARG A 57 -9.92 1.82 -10.52
N ALA A 58 -9.36 3.02 -10.28
CA ALA A 58 -9.99 4.26 -10.65
C ALA A 58 -10.15 4.35 -12.17
N SER A 59 -11.39 4.51 -12.62
CA SER A 59 -11.75 4.67 -14.03
C SER A 59 -11.98 6.13 -14.43
N SER A 60 -11.91 7.05 -13.47
CA SER A 60 -12.03 8.49 -13.64
C SER A 60 -11.46 9.23 -12.43
N PHE A 61 -11.32 10.55 -12.53
CA PHE A 61 -10.97 11.44 -11.42
C PHE A 61 -11.83 12.71 -11.48
N ASP A 62 -12.06 13.34 -10.32
CA ASP A 62 -12.97 14.49 -10.18
C ASP A 62 -12.41 15.61 -9.29
N LYS A 63 -11.17 15.46 -8.79
CA LYS A 63 -10.49 16.47 -7.95
C LYS A 63 -8.97 16.37 -8.13
N TYR A 64 -8.25 17.43 -7.69
CA TYR A 64 -6.79 17.41 -7.58
C TYR A 64 -6.27 17.23 -6.15
N ASN A 65 -7.14 17.27 -5.15
CA ASN A 65 -6.74 17.08 -3.75
C ASN A 65 -6.69 15.58 -3.40
N PRO A 66 -5.50 14.97 -3.17
CA PRO A 66 -5.38 13.56 -2.86
C PRO A 66 -5.61 13.23 -1.37
N PHE A 67 -5.80 14.24 -0.52
CA PHE A 67 -5.77 14.10 0.93
C PHE A 67 -7.15 13.98 1.60
N THR A 68 -8.21 14.04 0.84
CA THR A 68 -9.59 14.03 1.34
C THR A 68 -10.33 12.77 0.92
N LEU A 69 -11.33 12.34 1.71
CA LEU A 69 -12.05 11.09 1.46
C LEU A 69 -12.92 11.14 0.20
N LYS A 70 -13.74 12.20 0.06
CA LYS A 70 -14.68 12.30 -1.06
C LYS A 70 -13.99 12.61 -2.37
N GLY A 71 -14.40 11.94 -3.45
CA GLY A 71 -13.85 12.09 -4.79
C GLY A 71 -12.56 11.32 -5.01
N THR A 72 -12.09 11.28 -6.26
CA THR A 72 -10.90 10.56 -6.69
C THR A 72 -9.89 11.52 -7.29
N ALA A 73 -8.66 11.51 -6.78
CA ALA A 73 -7.55 12.27 -7.36
C ALA A 73 -6.91 11.49 -8.53
N PRO A 74 -6.31 12.18 -9.52
CA PRO A 74 -5.70 11.51 -10.65
C PRO A 74 -4.42 10.77 -10.25
N PRO A 75 -4.04 9.71 -10.99
CA PRO A 75 -2.79 9.01 -10.79
C PRO A 75 -1.59 9.95 -11.02
N GLY A 76 -0.48 9.70 -10.34
CA GLY A 76 0.77 10.45 -10.49
C GLY A 76 0.83 11.79 -9.76
N LEU A 77 -0.28 12.39 -9.33
CA LEU A 77 -0.29 13.73 -8.77
C LEU A 77 0.62 13.83 -7.52
N GLY A 78 0.44 12.96 -6.55
CA GLY A 78 1.24 12.96 -5.32
C GLY A 78 2.72 12.68 -5.57
N SER A 79 3.04 11.69 -6.42
CA SER A 79 4.42 11.24 -6.68
C SER A 79 5.22 12.14 -7.62
N LEU A 80 4.55 12.89 -8.50
CA LEU A 80 5.22 13.73 -9.50
C LEU A 80 5.25 15.20 -9.14
N MET A 81 4.25 15.70 -8.38
CA MET A 81 4.13 17.13 -8.06
C MET A 81 4.51 17.49 -6.63
N LEU A 82 4.40 16.53 -5.69
CA LEU A 82 4.69 16.77 -4.28
C LEU A 82 5.97 16.06 -3.86
N GLU A 83 6.68 16.64 -2.91
CA GLU A 83 7.85 16.02 -2.29
C GLU A 83 7.70 15.94 -0.78
N THR A 84 8.64 15.25 -0.17
CA THR A 84 8.67 14.87 1.23
C THR A 84 9.97 15.36 1.88
N LEU A 85 10.05 15.41 3.20
CA LEU A 85 11.27 15.80 3.89
C LEU A 85 12.42 14.82 3.59
N LEU A 86 12.12 13.52 3.64
CA LEU A 86 13.03 12.44 3.28
C LEU A 86 12.47 11.67 2.09
N THR A 87 13.33 11.10 1.26
CA THR A 87 12.95 10.20 0.17
C THR A 87 13.43 8.78 0.43
N GLY A 88 12.54 7.80 0.28
CA GLY A 88 12.92 6.38 0.26
C GLY A 88 13.77 6.03 -0.96
N ASN A 89 14.32 4.83 -0.96
CA ASN A 89 15.01 4.27 -2.10
C ASN A 89 14.56 2.81 -2.34
N SER A 90 14.90 2.28 -3.51
CA SER A 90 14.46 0.94 -3.92
C SER A 90 15.42 -0.19 -3.55
N ASP A 91 16.49 0.11 -2.80
CA ASP A 91 17.44 -0.89 -2.30
C ASP A 91 17.28 -1.19 -0.80
N GLU A 92 16.74 -0.21 -0.04
CA GLU A 92 16.62 -0.24 1.43
C GLU A 92 15.24 0.27 1.85
N PRO A 93 14.25 -0.59 2.01
CA PRO A 93 12.86 -0.18 2.26
C PRO A 93 12.63 0.50 3.63
N THR A 94 13.58 0.34 4.57
CA THR A 94 13.51 0.91 5.93
C THR A 94 14.45 2.09 6.15
N THR A 95 14.99 2.64 5.05
CA THR A 95 15.92 3.77 5.06
C THR A 95 15.42 4.87 4.14
N ALA A 96 15.49 6.12 4.60
CA ALA A 96 15.18 7.29 3.79
C ALA A 96 16.29 8.34 3.88
N TYR A 97 16.49 9.05 2.78
CA TYR A 97 17.56 10.03 2.56
C TYR A 97 16.99 11.43 2.48
N GLY A 98 17.78 12.41 2.85
CA GLY A 98 17.39 13.81 2.79
C GLY A 98 16.95 14.25 1.39
N LEU A 99 15.84 15.00 1.33
CA LEU A 99 15.29 15.60 0.12
C LEU A 99 14.94 17.07 0.38
N LEU A 100 13.68 17.40 0.78
CA LEU A 100 13.37 18.76 1.24
C LEU A 100 14.14 19.10 2.52
N ALA A 101 14.41 18.11 3.38
CA ALA A 101 15.39 18.24 4.45
C ALA A 101 16.77 17.82 3.94
N GLU A 102 17.79 18.63 4.20
CA GLU A 102 19.18 18.25 3.96
C GLU A 102 19.78 17.50 5.15
N ASP A 103 19.11 17.55 6.31
CA ASP A 103 19.59 17.00 7.55
C ASP A 103 18.44 16.49 8.43
N VAL A 104 18.66 15.34 9.07
CA VAL A 104 17.74 14.70 10.00
C VAL A 104 18.45 14.39 11.33
N ASN A 105 17.88 14.87 12.43
CA ASN A 105 18.41 14.67 13.77
C ASN A 105 17.35 14.07 14.69
N VAL A 106 17.51 12.79 15.02
CA VAL A 106 16.66 12.08 15.97
C VAL A 106 17.24 12.21 17.37
N ALA A 107 16.45 12.67 18.33
CA ALA A 107 16.86 12.77 19.72
C ALA A 107 17.26 11.41 20.31
N LYS A 108 18.20 11.38 21.26
CA LYS A 108 18.70 10.13 21.88
C LYS A 108 17.60 9.29 22.54
N ASP A 109 16.59 9.95 23.11
CA ASP A 109 15.41 9.32 23.71
C ASP A 109 14.37 8.85 22.69
N LYS A 110 14.59 9.16 21.39
CA LYS A 110 13.66 8.88 20.28
C LYS A 110 12.27 9.52 20.45
N LEU A 111 12.15 10.55 21.26
CA LEU A 111 10.90 11.28 21.48
C LEU A 111 10.76 12.50 20.56
N SER A 112 11.73 12.79 19.72
CA SER A 112 11.61 13.83 18.71
C SER A 112 12.56 13.62 17.54
N VAL A 113 12.23 14.24 16.42
CA VAL A 113 13.10 14.40 15.25
C VAL A 113 13.06 15.85 14.80
N THR A 114 14.23 16.40 14.47
CA THR A 114 14.37 17.73 13.88
C THR A 114 14.90 17.61 12.47
N PHE A 115 14.26 18.29 11.53
CA PHE A 115 14.68 18.38 10.14
C PHE A 115 15.15 19.80 9.85
N ARG A 116 16.28 19.93 9.17
CA ARG A 116 16.76 21.17 8.61
C ARG A 116 16.52 21.19 7.10
N LEU A 117 15.76 22.17 6.62
CA LEU A 117 15.34 22.26 5.23
C LEU A 117 16.47 22.70 4.31
N ASN A 118 16.53 22.10 3.15
CA ASN A 118 17.50 22.43 2.10
C ASN A 118 17.27 23.87 1.60
N PRO A 119 18.29 24.75 1.65
CA PRO A 119 18.16 26.14 1.23
C PRO A 119 17.83 26.31 -0.27
N LEU A 120 18.05 25.28 -1.08
CA LEU A 120 17.71 25.28 -2.51
C LEU A 120 16.26 24.91 -2.79
N ALA A 121 15.55 24.33 -1.83
CA ALA A 121 14.19 23.84 -2.03
C ALA A 121 13.22 24.96 -2.44
N ARG A 122 12.48 24.73 -3.52
CA ARG A 122 11.52 25.68 -4.11
C ARG A 122 10.24 24.99 -4.52
N PHE A 123 9.13 25.68 -4.32
CA PHE A 123 7.86 25.31 -4.91
C PHE A 123 7.79 25.67 -6.40
N HIS A 124 6.81 25.12 -7.09
CA HIS A 124 6.56 25.35 -8.52
C HIS A 124 6.32 26.83 -8.88
N ASN A 125 5.86 27.64 -7.94
CA ASN A 125 5.66 29.08 -8.08
C ASN A 125 6.92 29.90 -7.78
N GLY A 126 8.05 29.25 -7.45
CA GLY A 126 9.33 29.87 -7.14
C GLY A 126 9.56 30.22 -5.67
N ASP A 127 8.54 30.14 -4.82
CA ASP A 127 8.68 30.42 -3.39
C ASP A 127 9.64 29.41 -2.73
N PRO A 128 10.42 29.80 -1.72
CA PRO A 128 11.22 28.86 -0.92
C PRO A 128 10.31 27.94 -0.12
N VAL A 129 10.75 26.70 0.09
CA VAL A 129 10.09 25.79 1.03
C VAL A 129 10.60 26.09 2.43
N LEU A 130 9.69 26.43 3.34
CA LEU A 130 9.99 26.85 4.70
C LEU A 130 9.37 25.91 5.75
N ALA A 131 9.85 25.99 6.97
CA ALA A 131 9.33 25.19 8.09
C ALA A 131 7.83 25.43 8.34
N MET A 132 7.33 26.62 8.06
CA MET A 132 5.91 26.93 8.15
C MET A 132 5.06 26.15 7.13
N ASP A 133 5.59 25.83 5.94
CA ASP A 133 4.89 25.02 4.94
C ASP A 133 4.77 23.58 5.40
N VAL A 134 5.82 23.04 6.02
CA VAL A 134 5.81 21.70 6.63
C VAL A 134 4.78 21.62 7.74
N LYS A 135 4.77 22.62 8.63
CA LYS A 135 3.77 22.69 9.71
C LYS A 135 2.35 22.82 9.16
N TYR A 136 2.14 23.69 8.17
CA TYR A 136 0.85 23.84 7.48
C TYR A 136 0.39 22.51 6.87
N SER A 137 1.26 21.82 6.15
CA SER A 137 0.95 20.51 5.56
C SER A 137 0.54 19.50 6.64
N TYR A 138 1.28 19.42 7.74
CA TYR A 138 0.94 18.55 8.88
C TYR A 138 -0.41 18.90 9.49
N ASP A 139 -0.66 20.18 9.78
CA ASP A 139 -1.92 20.62 10.39
C ASP A 139 -3.12 20.30 9.48
N ARG A 140 -2.95 20.45 8.17
CA ARG A 140 -4.00 20.10 7.18
C ARG A 140 -4.24 18.61 7.10
N LEU A 141 -3.18 17.78 7.06
CA LEU A 141 -3.28 16.32 6.97
C LEU A 141 -3.84 15.68 8.25
N THR A 142 -3.68 16.34 9.39
CA THR A 142 -4.24 15.86 10.67
C THR A 142 -5.58 16.47 11.02
N SER A 143 -6.11 17.37 10.20
CA SER A 143 -7.41 18.00 10.37
C SER A 143 -8.56 17.00 10.20
N LYS A 144 -9.76 17.36 10.69
CA LYS A 144 -10.97 16.52 10.53
C LYS A 144 -11.44 16.38 9.07
N GLU A 145 -11.03 17.29 8.21
CA GLU A 145 -11.35 17.28 6.78
C GLU A 145 -10.46 16.33 5.97
N ALA A 146 -9.31 15.93 6.51
CA ALA A 146 -8.44 14.94 5.88
C ALA A 146 -9.02 13.53 5.97
N ALA A 147 -8.65 12.68 5.01
CA ALA A 147 -9.02 11.26 5.06
C ALA A 147 -8.50 10.61 6.36
N PRO A 148 -9.27 9.70 7.00
CA PRO A 148 -8.97 9.14 8.31
C PRO A 148 -7.57 8.54 8.44
N GLN A 149 -7.08 7.92 7.36
CA GLN A 149 -5.76 7.29 7.32
C GLN A 149 -4.61 8.23 7.69
N PHE A 150 -4.68 9.51 7.31
CA PHE A 150 -3.64 10.47 7.67
C PHE A 150 -3.64 10.78 9.16
N ARG A 151 -4.82 10.92 9.77
CA ARG A 151 -4.94 11.14 11.22
C ARG A 151 -4.39 9.95 12.01
N THR A 152 -4.70 8.73 11.59
CA THR A 152 -4.19 7.52 12.23
C THR A 152 -2.68 7.41 12.03
N TYR A 153 -2.19 7.68 10.82
CA TYR A 153 -0.78 7.60 10.47
C TYR A 153 0.10 8.55 11.31
N PHE A 154 -0.39 9.75 11.60
CA PHE A 154 0.28 10.73 12.44
C PHE A 154 -0.18 10.73 13.91
N SER A 155 -0.95 9.74 14.35
CA SER A 155 -1.54 9.70 15.69
C SER A 155 -0.53 9.71 16.83
N GLU A 156 0.69 9.24 16.60
CA GLU A 156 1.77 9.20 17.59
C GLU A 156 2.58 10.51 17.66
N VAL A 157 2.29 11.49 16.82
CA VAL A 157 2.89 12.82 16.90
C VAL A 157 2.20 13.61 18.02
N ALA A 158 2.96 14.05 19.00
CA ALA A 158 2.48 14.85 20.13
C ALA A 158 2.38 16.34 19.79
N GLY A 159 3.20 16.82 18.84
CA GLY A 159 3.19 18.20 18.40
C GLY A 159 4.31 18.51 17.41
N VAL A 160 4.12 19.62 16.68
CA VAL A 160 5.07 20.10 15.67
C VAL A 160 5.46 21.52 15.99
N VAL A 161 6.76 21.81 16.03
CA VAL A 161 7.33 23.10 16.39
C VAL A 161 8.20 23.64 15.26
N VAL A 162 7.87 24.82 14.78
CA VAL A 162 8.76 25.62 13.91
C VAL A 162 9.88 26.19 14.78
N VAL A 163 11.08 25.63 14.68
CA VAL A 163 12.25 26.03 15.48
C VAL A 163 12.89 27.31 14.90
N SER A 164 12.99 27.36 13.56
CA SER A 164 13.45 28.51 12.81
C SER A 164 12.78 28.52 11.43
N GLU A 165 13.10 29.48 10.60
CA GLU A 165 12.59 29.55 9.22
C GLU A 165 12.81 28.26 8.41
N ARG A 166 13.91 27.54 8.72
CA ARG A 166 14.33 26.32 8.02
C ARG A 166 14.49 25.09 8.92
N GLU A 167 14.06 25.16 10.16
CA GLU A 167 14.09 24.02 11.06
C GLU A 167 12.72 23.72 11.64
N ILE A 168 12.34 22.46 11.58
CA ILE A 168 11.08 21.95 12.11
C ILE A 168 11.34 20.71 12.97
N ARG A 169 10.68 20.65 14.13
CA ARG A 169 10.75 19.53 15.06
C ARG A 169 9.40 18.89 15.26
N PHE A 170 9.37 17.57 15.13
CA PHE A 170 8.23 16.73 15.48
C PHE A 170 8.53 16.08 16.84
N ASN A 171 7.63 16.22 17.79
CA ASN A 171 7.67 15.57 19.09
C ASN A 171 6.72 14.38 19.08
N PHE A 172 7.10 13.28 19.72
CA PHE A 172 6.37 12.02 19.71
C PHE A 172 5.79 11.69 21.10
N LYS A 173 4.68 10.99 21.15
CA LYS A 173 4.03 10.54 22.39
C LYS A 173 4.80 9.41 23.05
N ARG A 174 5.50 8.59 22.27
CA ARG A 174 6.33 7.48 22.71
C ARG A 174 7.50 7.26 21.75
N ALA A 175 8.55 6.59 22.22
CA ALA A 175 9.67 6.21 21.37
C ALA A 175 9.23 5.14 20.36
N ASN A 176 9.44 5.42 19.07
CA ASN A 176 9.15 4.51 17.97
C ASN A 176 10.15 4.79 16.84
N ALA A 177 10.87 3.75 16.41
CA ALA A 177 11.90 3.85 15.37
C ALA A 177 11.34 4.16 13.98
N GLU A 178 10.05 3.95 13.72
CA GLU A 178 9.40 4.25 12.46
C GLU A 178 9.02 5.74 12.31
N LEU A 179 8.76 6.43 13.43
CA LEU A 179 8.18 7.78 13.38
C LEU A 179 9.01 8.82 12.61
N PRO A 180 10.35 8.82 12.63
CA PRO A 180 11.14 9.70 11.78
C PRO A 180 10.91 9.47 10.29
N LEU A 181 10.68 8.20 9.85
CA LEU A 181 10.32 7.87 8.47
C LEU A 181 8.90 8.32 8.14
N ILE A 182 7.95 8.11 9.06
CA ILE A 182 6.54 8.52 8.89
C ILE A 182 6.45 10.03 8.64
N VAL A 183 7.00 10.85 9.54
CA VAL A 183 6.95 12.31 9.37
C VAL A 183 7.86 12.78 8.23
N GLY A 184 8.96 12.06 7.98
CA GLY A 184 9.87 12.29 6.86
C GLY A 184 9.23 12.04 5.50
N SER A 185 8.28 11.11 5.39
CA SER A 185 7.54 10.77 4.16
C SER A 185 6.27 11.58 3.95
N MET A 186 5.96 12.51 4.84
CA MET A 186 4.80 13.39 4.70
C MET A 186 4.92 14.29 3.48
N SER A 187 3.88 14.33 2.63
CA SER A 187 3.83 15.27 1.51
C SER A 187 3.80 16.71 2.00
N VAL A 188 4.71 17.53 1.47
CA VAL A 188 4.80 18.96 1.78
C VAL A 188 4.25 19.78 0.61
N PHE A 189 3.36 20.71 0.92
CA PHE A 189 2.77 21.64 -0.03
C PHE A 189 2.79 23.06 0.55
N SER A 190 2.76 24.07 -0.33
CA SER A 190 2.81 25.46 0.10
C SER A 190 1.61 25.84 0.97
N HIS A 191 1.85 26.62 2.01
CA HIS A 191 0.81 27.21 2.86
C HIS A 191 -0.16 28.11 2.08
N LYS A 192 0.21 28.53 0.87
CA LYS A 192 -0.66 29.32 -0.02
C LYS A 192 -1.71 28.46 -0.73
N TRP A 193 -1.53 27.12 -0.82
CA TRP A 193 -2.51 26.23 -1.42
C TRP A 193 -3.71 26.04 -0.50
N GLY A 194 -4.84 26.59 -0.91
CA GLY A 194 -6.10 26.49 -0.16
C GLY A 194 -6.08 27.20 1.20
N ALA A 195 -5.27 28.26 1.37
CA ALA A 195 -5.09 28.97 2.65
C ALA A 195 -6.43 29.39 3.30
N ASP A 196 -7.37 29.83 2.50
CA ASP A 196 -8.66 30.39 2.95
C ASP A 196 -9.83 29.37 2.88
N LYS A 197 -9.53 28.08 2.57
CA LYS A 197 -10.55 27.04 2.39
C LYS A 197 -10.35 25.87 3.37
N PRO A 198 -11.42 25.26 3.90
CA PRO A 198 -11.33 23.94 4.50
C PRO A 198 -10.71 22.94 3.52
N LEU A 199 -9.95 21.94 4.02
CA LEU A 199 -9.21 21.01 3.14
C LEU A 199 -10.16 20.25 2.20
N ASP A 200 -11.34 19.87 2.65
CA ASP A 200 -12.36 19.15 1.87
C ASP A 200 -13.10 20.02 0.83
N LYS A 201 -12.83 21.33 0.82
CA LYS A 201 -13.35 22.28 -0.18
C LYS A 201 -12.34 22.64 -1.26
N ILE A 202 -11.10 22.17 -1.13
CA ILE A 202 -10.07 22.28 -2.15
C ILE A 202 -10.28 21.14 -3.13
N ILE A 203 -10.96 21.37 -4.24
CA ILE A 203 -11.34 20.33 -5.22
C ILE A 203 -10.46 20.42 -6.47
N THR A 204 -10.57 21.54 -7.20
CA THR A 204 -9.90 21.76 -8.49
C THR A 204 -8.73 22.74 -8.41
N ASP A 205 -8.42 23.26 -7.24
CA ASP A 205 -7.22 24.05 -7.01
C ASP A 205 -5.98 23.14 -7.13
N VAL A 206 -5.12 23.48 -8.08
CA VAL A 206 -3.91 22.67 -8.32
C VAL A 206 -2.94 22.81 -7.15
N PRO A 207 -2.43 21.69 -6.58
CA PRO A 207 -1.47 21.75 -5.48
C PRO A 207 -0.21 22.52 -5.87
N ILE A 208 0.24 23.42 -4.99
CA ILE A 208 1.52 24.13 -5.13
C ILE A 208 2.59 23.23 -4.47
N GLY A 209 3.15 22.33 -5.27
CA GLY A 209 4.18 21.39 -4.87
C GLY A 209 5.58 21.81 -5.26
N SER A 210 6.55 20.97 -4.95
CA SER A 210 7.98 21.16 -5.20
C SER A 210 8.59 20.06 -6.08
N GLY A 211 7.75 19.16 -6.58
CA GLY A 211 8.16 17.96 -7.30
C GLY A 211 8.73 18.19 -8.70
N PRO A 212 9.24 17.14 -9.35
CA PRO A 212 9.90 17.23 -10.66
C PRO A 212 8.95 17.57 -11.82
N TYR A 213 7.65 17.48 -11.63
CA TYR A 213 6.64 17.76 -12.66
C TYR A 213 5.60 18.75 -12.18
N LYS A 214 5.03 19.49 -13.15
CA LYS A 214 3.87 20.36 -13.00
C LYS A 214 2.69 19.79 -13.77
N LEU A 215 1.48 20.18 -13.38
CA LEU A 215 0.27 19.82 -14.13
C LEU A 215 0.34 20.41 -15.54
N GLY A 216 0.10 19.57 -16.55
CA GLY A 216 -0.01 19.93 -17.96
C GLY A 216 -1.46 19.96 -18.42
N GLN A 217 -1.74 19.33 -19.57
CA GLN A 217 -3.09 19.22 -20.10
C GLN A 217 -3.94 18.22 -19.31
N VAL A 218 -5.22 18.51 -19.19
CA VAL A 218 -6.19 17.68 -18.47
C VAL A 218 -7.48 17.59 -19.29
N ASP A 219 -7.91 16.35 -19.55
CA ASP A 219 -9.29 16.03 -19.92
C ASP A 219 -9.93 15.39 -18.69
N PHE A 220 -10.74 16.16 -17.97
CA PHE A 220 -11.17 15.84 -16.61
C PHE A 220 -11.91 14.49 -16.56
N GLY A 221 -11.43 13.61 -15.70
CA GLY A 221 -11.99 12.25 -15.54
C GLY A 221 -11.49 11.24 -16.57
N LYS A 222 -10.68 11.63 -17.57
CA LYS A 222 -10.25 10.74 -18.65
C LYS A 222 -8.73 10.71 -18.86
N ASP A 223 -8.10 11.87 -19.07
CA ASP A 223 -6.68 11.97 -19.34
C ASP A 223 -6.05 13.07 -18.49
N ILE A 224 -4.84 12.83 -18.01
CA ILE A 224 -4.04 13.83 -17.30
C ILE A 224 -2.58 13.76 -17.76
N GLN A 225 -1.96 14.92 -17.94
CA GLN A 225 -0.57 15.06 -18.34
C GLN A 225 0.21 15.83 -17.29
N TYR A 226 1.43 15.40 -17.03
CA TYR A 226 2.43 16.08 -16.21
C TYR A 226 3.61 16.49 -17.10
N VAL A 227 4.05 17.73 -16.95
CA VAL A 227 5.15 18.32 -17.72
C VAL A 227 6.34 18.53 -16.79
N ARG A 228 7.52 18.07 -17.20
CA ARG A 228 8.75 18.17 -16.39
C ARG A 228 9.10 19.64 -16.12
N ASP A 229 9.34 19.97 -14.88
CA ASP A 229 9.89 21.29 -14.52
C ASP A 229 11.38 21.33 -14.85
N LYS A 230 11.74 22.08 -15.91
CA LYS A 230 13.15 22.25 -16.31
C LYS A 230 13.99 22.95 -15.24
N ASN A 231 13.33 23.71 -14.35
CA ASN A 231 13.94 24.43 -13.25
C ASN A 231 13.82 23.67 -11.91
N TYR A 232 13.47 22.38 -11.97
CA TYR A 232 13.34 21.56 -10.76
C TYR A 232 14.56 21.71 -9.86
N TRP A 233 14.32 22.13 -8.63
CA TRP A 233 15.36 22.54 -7.68
C TRP A 233 16.29 21.38 -7.29
N ALA A 234 15.78 20.16 -7.18
CA ALA A 234 16.52 18.99 -6.72
C ALA A 234 17.20 18.18 -7.85
N LYS A 235 17.13 18.60 -9.11
CA LYS A 235 17.62 17.82 -10.27
C LYS A 235 19.08 17.35 -10.17
N ASN A 236 19.91 18.05 -9.41
CA ASN A 236 21.33 17.75 -9.22
C ASN A 236 21.64 17.10 -7.85
N LEU A 237 20.64 16.94 -6.96
CA LEU A 237 20.86 16.25 -5.71
C LEU A 237 21.17 14.76 -5.98
N ASN A 238 22.03 14.19 -5.16
CA ASN A 238 22.41 12.77 -5.24
C ASN A 238 21.20 11.81 -5.27
N VAL A 239 20.15 12.14 -4.50
CA VAL A 239 18.89 11.37 -4.42
C VAL A 239 17.96 11.56 -5.64
N ARG A 240 18.29 12.45 -6.57
CA ARG A 240 17.48 12.76 -7.76
C ARG A 240 18.26 12.70 -9.07
N LYS A 241 19.57 12.67 -9.00
CA LYS A 241 20.46 12.63 -10.18
C LYS A 241 20.15 11.36 -11.01
N GLY A 242 19.93 11.55 -12.31
CA GLY A 242 19.56 10.47 -13.24
C GLY A 242 18.08 10.09 -13.23
N MET A 243 17.24 10.80 -12.45
CA MET A 243 15.81 10.52 -12.33
C MET A 243 14.94 11.53 -13.08
N PHE A 244 13.66 11.15 -13.34
CA PHE A 244 12.63 11.99 -13.96
C PHE A 244 13.07 12.53 -15.33
N ASN A 245 13.26 11.60 -16.25
CA ASN A 245 13.92 11.89 -17.53
C ASN A 245 12.95 12.32 -18.64
N PHE A 246 11.67 11.94 -18.58
CA PHE A 246 10.67 12.29 -19.58
C PHE A 246 10.26 13.78 -19.47
N ASP A 247 10.08 14.45 -20.61
CA ASP A 247 9.49 15.81 -20.61
C ASP A 247 8.00 15.79 -20.32
N ARG A 248 7.30 14.70 -20.68
CA ARG A 248 5.88 14.51 -20.42
C ARG A 248 5.59 13.08 -19.93
N ILE A 249 4.77 13.00 -18.90
CA ILE A 249 4.17 11.74 -18.41
C ILE A 249 2.67 11.93 -18.48
N SER A 250 1.97 11.04 -19.18
CA SER A 250 0.51 11.11 -19.33
C SER A 250 -0.13 9.85 -18.78
N TYR A 251 -1.31 10.00 -18.19
CA TYR A 251 -2.17 8.90 -17.78
C TYR A 251 -3.49 8.97 -18.50
N ARG A 252 -3.89 7.82 -19.06
CA ARG A 252 -5.22 7.59 -19.60
C ARG A 252 -5.99 6.64 -18.71
N LEU A 253 -7.26 6.97 -18.44
CA LEU A 253 -8.14 6.15 -17.62
C LEU A 253 -9.15 5.44 -18.49
N TYR A 254 -9.41 4.16 -18.21
CA TYR A 254 -10.34 3.32 -18.92
C TYR A 254 -11.41 2.79 -17.97
N LYS A 255 -12.64 2.65 -18.47
CA LYS A 255 -13.75 2.11 -17.68
C LYS A 255 -13.68 0.59 -17.49
N ASP A 256 -13.03 -0.10 -18.45
CA ASP A 256 -12.88 -1.56 -18.40
C ASP A 256 -11.50 -2.01 -18.91
N THR A 257 -11.07 -3.18 -18.44
CA THR A 257 -9.74 -3.74 -18.75
C THR A 257 -9.62 -4.23 -20.19
N THR A 258 -10.73 -4.59 -20.86
CA THR A 258 -10.72 -5.02 -22.26
C THR A 258 -10.43 -3.82 -23.17
N ALA A 259 -11.16 -2.72 -22.99
CA ALA A 259 -10.91 -1.46 -23.71
C ALA A 259 -9.49 -0.95 -23.46
N GLN A 260 -9.02 -1.02 -22.21
CA GLN A 260 -7.66 -0.68 -21.84
C GLN A 260 -6.62 -1.51 -22.62
N PHE A 261 -6.78 -2.82 -22.69
CA PHE A 261 -5.84 -3.70 -23.39
C PHE A 261 -5.87 -3.49 -24.91
N GLU A 262 -7.05 -3.29 -25.50
CA GLU A 262 -7.17 -2.96 -26.94
C GLU A 262 -6.55 -1.59 -27.24
N GLY A 263 -6.74 -0.58 -26.39
CA GLY A 263 -6.07 0.72 -26.49
C GLY A 263 -4.53 0.60 -26.44
N PHE A 264 -4.00 -0.29 -25.59
CA PHE A 264 -2.55 -0.58 -25.56
C PHE A 264 -2.05 -1.14 -26.89
N LYS A 265 -2.75 -2.13 -27.45
CA LYS A 265 -2.41 -2.71 -28.76
C LYS A 265 -2.53 -1.68 -29.90
N ALA A 266 -3.53 -0.82 -29.83
CA ALA A 266 -3.73 0.27 -30.79
C ALA A 266 -2.70 1.40 -30.70
N GLY A 267 -1.94 1.47 -29.59
CA GLY A 267 -0.91 2.49 -29.40
C GLY A 267 -1.38 3.76 -28.73
N GLU A 268 -2.48 3.70 -28.01
CA GLU A 268 -3.00 4.85 -27.28
C GLU A 268 -2.12 5.22 -26.08
N PHE A 269 -1.37 4.24 -25.55
CA PHE A 269 -0.38 4.44 -24.50
C PHE A 269 0.76 3.41 -24.62
N ASP A 270 1.83 3.60 -23.88
CA ASP A 270 3.12 2.95 -24.11
C ASP A 270 3.43 1.78 -23.19
N TYR A 271 2.84 1.74 -22.00
CA TYR A 271 3.18 0.78 -20.94
C TYR A 271 1.94 0.30 -20.20
N ILE A 272 1.89 -1.01 -19.91
CA ILE A 272 0.84 -1.64 -19.12
C ILE A 272 1.41 -2.69 -18.17
N GLN A 273 0.86 -2.76 -16.94
CA GLN A 273 1.06 -3.86 -16.02
C GLN A 273 -0.14 -4.80 -16.05
N ALA A 274 0.11 -6.09 -16.23
CA ALA A 274 -0.92 -7.12 -16.31
C ALA A 274 -1.12 -7.80 -14.95
N PHE A 275 -2.32 -7.70 -14.41
CA PHE A 275 -2.69 -8.33 -13.14
C PHE A 275 -3.45 -9.65 -13.31
N VAL A 276 -4.02 -9.91 -14.50
CA VAL A 276 -4.89 -11.05 -14.78
C VAL A 276 -4.12 -12.14 -15.52
N ALA A 277 -3.93 -13.31 -14.88
CA ALA A 277 -3.16 -14.43 -15.44
C ALA A 277 -3.69 -14.91 -16.81
N ARG A 278 -5.02 -14.97 -17.01
CA ARG A 278 -5.61 -15.34 -18.29
C ARG A 278 -5.24 -14.38 -19.41
N GLU A 279 -5.31 -13.07 -19.14
CA GLU A 279 -4.94 -12.04 -20.11
C GLU A 279 -3.47 -12.17 -20.47
N TRP A 280 -2.61 -12.32 -19.46
CA TRP A 280 -1.17 -12.53 -19.64
C TRP A 280 -0.86 -13.77 -20.48
N ALA A 281 -1.53 -14.89 -20.21
CA ALA A 281 -1.30 -16.15 -20.90
C ALA A 281 -1.87 -16.16 -22.34
N ARG A 282 -3.02 -15.52 -22.58
CA ARG A 282 -3.77 -15.63 -23.84
C ARG A 282 -3.86 -14.35 -24.64
N GLY A 283 -3.86 -13.18 -23.98
CA GLY A 283 -3.98 -11.87 -24.62
C GLY A 283 -2.65 -11.31 -25.11
N TYR A 284 -1.59 -11.45 -24.29
CA TYR A 284 -0.26 -10.90 -24.59
C TYR A 284 0.50 -11.81 -25.57
N LYS A 285 -0.04 -11.99 -26.77
CA LYS A 285 0.51 -12.80 -27.88
C LYS A 285 -0.03 -12.33 -29.23
N GLY A 286 0.49 -12.88 -30.32
CA GLY A 286 0.09 -12.56 -31.69
C GLY A 286 1.04 -11.54 -32.33
N LYS A 287 0.69 -11.09 -33.54
CA LYS A 287 1.58 -10.36 -34.46
C LYS A 287 2.42 -9.24 -33.79
N LEU A 288 1.83 -8.43 -32.92
CA LEU A 288 2.51 -7.30 -32.27
C LEU A 288 3.58 -7.74 -31.25
N PHE A 289 3.39 -8.91 -30.63
CA PHE A 289 4.34 -9.50 -29.70
C PHE A 289 5.37 -10.36 -30.45
N ASP A 290 4.92 -11.12 -31.44
CA ASP A 290 5.75 -12.05 -32.21
C ASP A 290 6.78 -11.30 -33.08
N ASN A 291 6.43 -10.12 -33.60
CA ASN A 291 7.34 -9.26 -34.37
C ASN A 291 8.14 -8.27 -33.51
N GLY A 292 7.98 -8.32 -32.18
CA GLY A 292 8.74 -7.48 -31.25
C GLY A 292 8.26 -6.01 -31.17
N THR A 293 7.11 -5.64 -31.75
CA THR A 293 6.54 -4.28 -31.59
C THR A 293 6.15 -4.01 -30.13
N LEU A 294 5.61 -5.02 -29.44
CA LEU A 294 5.32 -4.99 -28.02
C LEU A 294 6.20 -5.99 -27.29
N ILE A 295 6.88 -5.51 -26.26
CA ILE A 295 7.69 -6.36 -25.36
C ILE A 295 6.78 -6.89 -24.25
N LYS A 296 6.92 -8.18 -23.95
CA LYS A 296 6.26 -8.86 -22.83
C LYS A 296 7.34 -9.39 -21.91
N LYS A 297 7.32 -9.01 -20.62
CA LYS A 297 8.36 -9.41 -19.66
C LYS A 297 7.81 -9.63 -18.26
N GLU A 298 8.35 -10.62 -17.56
CA GLU A 298 8.18 -10.82 -16.13
C GLU A 298 9.41 -10.26 -15.41
N LEU A 299 9.18 -9.29 -14.52
CA LEU A 299 10.22 -8.62 -13.76
C LEU A 299 10.24 -9.17 -12.33
N GLN A 300 11.40 -9.62 -11.90
CA GLN A 300 11.62 -10.10 -10.52
C GLN A 300 11.66 -8.92 -9.55
N HIS A 301 11.21 -9.13 -8.32
CA HIS A 301 11.28 -8.16 -7.23
C HIS A 301 11.45 -8.85 -5.88
N GLY A 302 11.92 -8.09 -4.89
CA GLY A 302 12.02 -8.54 -3.49
C GLY A 302 10.92 -8.01 -2.57
N ASN A 303 9.88 -7.38 -3.14
CA ASN A 303 8.80 -6.82 -2.33
C ASN A 303 8.08 -7.91 -1.55
N ALA A 304 7.68 -7.61 -0.31
CA ALA A 304 6.71 -8.40 0.43
C ALA A 304 5.44 -8.61 -0.41
N GLY A 305 4.89 -9.81 -0.35
CA GLY A 305 3.68 -10.15 -1.10
C GLY A 305 2.46 -9.39 -0.58
N ASP A 306 1.59 -8.97 -1.50
CA ASP A 306 0.33 -8.35 -1.11
C ASP A 306 -0.64 -9.40 -0.55
N PHE A 307 -1.33 -9.03 0.52
CA PHE A 307 -2.47 -9.80 0.99
C PHE A 307 -3.70 -9.49 0.13
N GLN A 308 -4.33 -10.52 -0.42
CA GLN A 308 -5.60 -10.40 -1.14
C GLN A 308 -6.58 -11.47 -0.65
N GLY A 309 -7.85 -11.11 -0.51
CA GLY A 309 -8.90 -12.03 -0.09
C GLY A 309 -10.30 -11.45 -0.25
N PHE A 310 -11.31 -12.29 -0.06
CA PHE A 310 -12.66 -11.82 0.25
C PHE A 310 -12.71 -11.47 1.73
N MET A 311 -12.88 -10.17 2.03
CA MET A 311 -12.96 -9.66 3.39
C MET A 311 -14.40 -9.73 3.88
N PHE A 312 -14.59 -10.28 5.08
CA PHE A 312 -15.88 -10.27 5.77
C PHE A 312 -16.10 -8.93 6.46
N ASN A 313 -17.29 -8.38 6.36
CA ASN A 313 -17.70 -7.29 7.24
C ASN A 313 -18.20 -7.86 8.58
N THR A 314 -17.30 -7.96 9.56
CA THR A 314 -17.61 -8.59 10.87
C THR A 314 -18.49 -7.71 11.78
N ARG A 315 -18.83 -6.49 11.34
CA ARG A 315 -19.86 -5.65 12.02
C ARG A 315 -21.24 -6.30 11.91
N LEU A 316 -21.47 -7.08 10.84
CA LEU A 316 -22.73 -7.78 10.60
C LEU A 316 -22.88 -8.99 11.53
N PRO A 317 -24.02 -9.17 12.24
CA PRO A 317 -24.21 -10.24 13.21
C PRO A 317 -23.91 -11.64 12.67
N LYS A 318 -24.27 -11.92 11.41
CA LYS A 318 -24.05 -13.22 10.77
C LYS A 318 -22.59 -13.60 10.58
N PHE A 319 -21.65 -12.64 10.63
CA PHE A 319 -20.22 -12.87 10.50
C PHE A 319 -19.45 -12.72 11.83
N LYS A 320 -20.09 -12.51 12.95
CA LYS A 320 -19.42 -12.42 14.26
C LYS A 320 -18.80 -13.75 14.70
N ASP A 321 -19.48 -14.85 14.41
CA ASP A 321 -18.96 -16.19 14.74
C ASP A 321 -17.88 -16.63 13.75
N ALA A 322 -16.67 -16.91 14.25
CA ALA A 322 -15.53 -17.35 13.44
C ALA A 322 -15.81 -18.67 12.70
N ARG A 323 -16.63 -19.56 13.26
CA ARG A 323 -17.01 -20.84 12.63
C ARG A 323 -17.78 -20.63 11.34
N VAL A 324 -18.61 -19.59 11.26
CA VAL A 324 -19.32 -19.19 10.02
C VAL A 324 -18.31 -18.74 8.97
N ARG A 325 -17.35 -17.89 9.35
CA ARG A 325 -16.31 -17.39 8.43
C ARG A 325 -15.41 -18.53 7.93
N GLN A 326 -15.02 -19.43 8.83
CA GLN A 326 -14.26 -20.63 8.50
C GLN A 326 -15.02 -21.54 7.52
N ALA A 327 -16.29 -21.81 7.78
CA ALA A 327 -17.14 -22.64 6.92
C ALA A 327 -17.26 -22.06 5.49
N ILE A 328 -17.40 -20.73 5.37
CA ILE A 328 -17.42 -20.07 4.07
C ILE A 328 -16.06 -20.26 3.37
N GLY A 329 -14.94 -20.13 4.08
CA GLY A 329 -13.59 -20.35 3.53
C GLY A 329 -13.36 -21.77 3.01
N LEU A 330 -13.91 -22.80 3.69
CA LEU A 330 -13.80 -24.22 3.30
C LEU A 330 -14.49 -24.54 1.96
N ALA A 331 -15.45 -23.73 1.52
CA ALA A 331 -16.13 -23.92 0.25
C ALA A 331 -15.31 -23.43 -0.96
N MET A 332 -14.17 -22.76 -0.74
CA MET A 332 -13.33 -22.26 -1.84
C MET A 332 -12.33 -23.32 -2.31
N ASP A 333 -12.57 -23.89 -3.48
CA ASP A 333 -11.65 -24.82 -4.15
C ASP A 333 -10.60 -24.06 -4.96
N TYR A 334 -9.57 -23.56 -4.27
CA TYR A 334 -8.49 -22.80 -4.90
C TYR A 334 -7.66 -23.64 -5.87
N GLU A 335 -7.37 -24.91 -5.56
CA GLU A 335 -6.55 -25.78 -6.39
C GLU A 335 -7.20 -26.01 -7.75
N TRP A 336 -8.53 -26.18 -7.78
CA TRP A 336 -9.29 -26.24 -9.04
C TRP A 336 -9.21 -24.89 -9.78
N MET A 337 -9.42 -23.77 -9.08
CA MET A 337 -9.33 -22.45 -9.68
C MET A 337 -7.94 -22.18 -10.26
N ASN A 338 -6.87 -22.55 -9.55
CA ASN A 338 -5.50 -22.33 -10.00
C ASN A 338 -5.21 -23.13 -11.27
N ARG A 339 -5.68 -24.37 -11.34
CA ARG A 339 -5.54 -25.20 -12.56
C ARG A 339 -6.38 -24.67 -13.71
N GLN A 340 -7.66 -24.36 -13.49
CA GLN A 340 -8.63 -24.11 -14.57
C GLN A 340 -8.70 -22.63 -14.99
N LEU A 341 -8.48 -21.71 -14.06
CA LEU A 341 -8.69 -20.27 -14.27
C LEU A 341 -7.37 -19.47 -14.33
N PHE A 342 -6.35 -19.92 -13.61
CA PHE A 342 -5.13 -19.14 -13.39
C PHE A 342 -3.89 -19.73 -14.04
N TYR A 343 -4.00 -20.84 -14.78
CA TYR A 343 -2.86 -21.45 -15.48
C TYR A 343 -1.70 -21.81 -14.54
N GLN A 344 -1.99 -22.14 -13.28
CA GLN A 344 -1.01 -22.39 -12.19
C GLN A 344 -0.03 -21.21 -11.96
N ALA A 345 -0.45 -20.00 -12.29
CA ALA A 345 0.41 -18.81 -12.28
C ALA A 345 0.49 -18.11 -10.93
N TYR A 346 -0.25 -18.58 -9.93
CA TYR A 346 -0.31 -17.94 -8.62
C TYR A 346 -0.03 -18.92 -7.49
N THR A 347 0.45 -18.35 -6.37
CA THR A 347 0.59 -19.03 -5.08
C THR A 347 -0.54 -18.61 -4.15
N ARG A 348 -1.08 -19.56 -3.36
CA ARG A 348 -2.11 -19.25 -2.36
C ARG A 348 -1.55 -18.34 -1.28
N VAL A 349 -2.27 -17.27 -0.95
CA VAL A 349 -2.03 -16.45 0.24
C VAL A 349 -2.32 -17.27 1.49
N ARG A 350 -1.40 -17.31 2.47
CA ARG A 350 -1.54 -18.09 3.69
C ARG A 350 -1.83 -17.26 4.92
N GLY A 351 -1.27 -16.06 5.01
CA GLY A 351 -1.38 -15.12 6.13
C GLY A 351 -1.38 -13.69 5.66
N TYR A 352 -1.41 -12.75 6.59
CA TYR A 352 -1.49 -11.31 6.30
C TYR A 352 -0.14 -10.69 5.91
N PHE A 353 0.98 -11.37 6.20
CA PHE A 353 2.35 -10.94 5.89
C PHE A 353 3.00 -11.83 4.83
N VAL A 354 2.36 -11.90 3.69
CA VAL A 354 2.61 -12.84 2.58
C VAL A 354 4.08 -12.91 2.17
N GLY A 355 4.66 -14.12 2.27
CA GLY A 355 6.00 -14.40 1.73
C GLY A 355 7.15 -13.73 2.46
N SER A 356 6.92 -13.20 3.66
CA SER A 356 7.92 -12.52 4.47
C SER A 356 8.29 -13.31 5.73
N ASP A 357 9.30 -12.87 6.47
CA ASP A 357 9.67 -13.40 7.78
C ASP A 357 8.70 -12.98 8.91
N PHE A 358 7.76 -12.11 8.61
CA PHE A 358 6.67 -11.71 9.50
C PHE A 358 5.49 -12.69 9.50
N GLU A 359 5.43 -13.64 8.57
CA GLU A 359 4.36 -14.64 8.47
C GLU A 359 4.51 -15.70 9.57
N ALA A 360 3.45 -15.94 10.37
CA ALA A 360 3.40 -17.01 11.37
C ALA A 360 3.44 -18.39 10.71
N LYS A 361 4.14 -19.33 11.36
CA LYS A 361 4.31 -20.72 10.90
C LYS A 361 4.11 -21.67 12.06
N ASP A 362 3.66 -22.86 11.77
CA ASP A 362 3.54 -23.96 12.73
C ASP A 362 2.98 -23.54 14.12
N LEU A 363 3.50 -24.09 15.21
CA LEU A 363 3.24 -23.64 16.58
C LEU A 363 3.97 -22.31 16.84
N PRO A 364 3.51 -21.50 17.83
CA PRO A 364 4.21 -20.27 18.18
C PRO A 364 5.62 -20.56 18.70
N ASP A 365 6.60 -19.80 18.21
CA ASP A 365 7.95 -19.86 18.73
C ASP A 365 8.08 -19.14 20.11
N THR A 366 9.26 -19.22 20.72
CA THR A 366 9.48 -18.65 22.05
C THR A 366 9.22 -17.15 22.10
N ASP A 367 9.59 -16.42 21.04
CA ASP A 367 9.42 -14.95 20.99
C ASP A 367 7.94 -14.59 20.82
N GLU A 368 7.18 -15.36 20.01
CA GLU A 368 5.73 -15.23 19.90
C GLU A 368 5.05 -15.52 21.24
N LEU A 369 5.45 -16.63 21.94
CA LEU A 369 4.88 -17.01 23.24
C LEU A 369 5.09 -15.93 24.29
N ASN A 370 6.25 -15.29 24.35
CA ASN A 370 6.53 -14.18 25.27
C ASN A 370 5.53 -13.00 25.11
N LEU A 371 4.98 -12.83 23.92
CA LEU A 371 3.98 -11.81 23.62
C LEU A 371 2.54 -12.28 23.84
N LEU A 372 2.27 -13.56 23.57
CA LEU A 372 0.91 -14.13 23.61
C LEU A 372 0.49 -14.57 25.02
N GLU A 373 1.44 -15.11 25.85
CA GLU A 373 1.14 -15.62 27.18
C GLU A 373 0.48 -14.59 28.12
N PRO A 374 0.91 -13.31 28.14
CA PRO A 374 0.25 -12.29 28.98
C PRO A 374 -1.22 -12.04 28.60
N MET A 375 -1.65 -12.48 27.42
CA MET A 375 -3.00 -12.28 26.88
C MET A 375 -3.78 -13.61 26.75
N ARG A 376 -3.29 -14.70 27.36
CA ARG A 376 -3.84 -16.05 27.19
C ARG A 376 -5.35 -16.12 27.41
N ASP A 377 -5.85 -15.45 28.43
CA ASP A 377 -7.28 -15.46 28.78
C ASP A 377 -8.17 -14.73 27.75
N MET A 378 -7.60 -13.92 26.89
CA MET A 378 -8.28 -13.21 25.81
C MET A 378 -8.19 -13.94 24.46
N LEU A 379 -7.38 -14.98 24.37
CA LEU A 379 -7.05 -15.66 23.11
C LEU A 379 -7.70 -17.04 23.04
N ASP A 380 -7.99 -17.49 21.82
CA ASP A 380 -8.40 -18.89 21.58
C ASP A 380 -7.29 -19.84 22.06
N PRO A 381 -7.58 -20.83 22.92
CA PRO A 381 -6.60 -21.82 23.37
C PRO A 381 -5.89 -22.56 22.22
N ALA A 382 -6.53 -22.67 21.06
CA ALA A 382 -5.94 -23.30 19.88
C ALA A 382 -4.67 -22.56 19.38
N ILE A 383 -4.54 -21.26 19.63
CA ILE A 383 -3.35 -20.46 19.31
C ILE A 383 -2.08 -21.06 19.92
N PHE A 384 -2.17 -21.64 21.11
CA PHE A 384 -1.04 -22.19 21.85
C PHE A 384 -0.78 -23.68 21.61
N THR A 385 -1.77 -24.41 21.09
CA THR A 385 -1.74 -25.87 21.05
C THR A 385 -1.83 -26.45 19.64
N GLN A 386 -2.20 -25.61 18.64
CA GLN A 386 -2.35 -26.04 17.26
C GLN A 386 -1.49 -25.18 16.32
N PRO A 387 -1.02 -25.75 15.20
CA PRO A 387 -0.40 -24.97 14.16
C PRO A 387 -1.33 -23.84 13.69
N VAL A 388 -0.73 -22.70 13.30
CA VAL A 388 -1.50 -21.57 12.78
C VAL A 388 -2.39 -22.00 11.60
N PRO A 389 -3.67 -21.60 11.55
CA PRO A 389 -4.58 -22.01 10.48
C PRO A 389 -4.06 -21.68 9.09
N LEU A 390 -4.10 -22.66 8.21
CA LEU A 390 -3.82 -22.52 6.80
C LEU A 390 -5.13 -22.52 6.00
N PRO A 391 -5.19 -21.82 4.85
CA PRO A 391 -6.28 -22.00 3.92
C PRO A 391 -6.40 -23.46 3.50
N PRO A 392 -7.62 -23.99 3.32
CA PRO A 392 -7.82 -25.39 2.95
C PRO A 392 -7.16 -25.71 1.61
N VAL A 393 -6.48 -26.84 1.53
CA VAL A 393 -5.90 -27.37 0.27
C VAL A 393 -6.78 -28.54 -0.18
N THR A 394 -7.39 -28.38 -1.36
CA THR A 394 -8.31 -29.39 -1.92
C THR A 394 -7.55 -30.47 -2.67
N SER A 395 -7.64 -31.71 -2.21
CA SER A 395 -7.08 -32.89 -2.87
C SER A 395 -8.05 -33.50 -3.89
N LEU A 396 -7.50 -34.08 -4.96
CA LEU A 396 -8.25 -34.92 -5.89
C LEU A 396 -8.30 -36.40 -5.41
N ASP A 397 -7.45 -36.78 -4.47
CA ASP A 397 -7.44 -38.12 -3.89
C ASP A 397 -8.56 -38.28 -2.83
N PRO A 398 -9.55 -39.15 -3.07
CA PRO A 398 -10.64 -39.41 -2.11
C PRO A 398 -10.16 -39.93 -0.75
N ALA A 399 -9.01 -40.61 -0.69
CA ALA A 399 -8.46 -41.15 0.52
C ALA A 399 -7.74 -40.11 1.41
N SER A 400 -7.49 -38.93 0.90
CA SER A 400 -6.76 -37.87 1.61
C SER A 400 -7.53 -37.28 2.80
N GLY A 401 -8.87 -37.40 2.85
CA GLY A 401 -9.72 -36.69 3.81
C GLY A 401 -9.82 -35.17 3.58
N HIS A 402 -9.26 -34.68 2.47
CA HIS A 402 -9.18 -33.25 2.12
C HIS A 402 -9.80 -32.93 0.76
N THR A 403 -10.75 -33.74 0.28
CA THR A 403 -11.50 -33.43 -0.93
C THR A 403 -12.44 -32.24 -0.69
N LEU A 404 -12.90 -31.59 -1.76
CA LEU A 404 -13.94 -30.56 -1.65
C LEU A 404 -15.18 -31.07 -0.87
N ARG A 405 -15.55 -32.36 -1.06
CA ARG A 405 -16.66 -32.97 -0.33
C ARG A 405 -16.40 -33.04 1.19
N ASP A 406 -15.16 -33.33 1.57
CA ASP A 406 -14.78 -33.41 3.00
C ASP A 406 -14.79 -32.01 3.60
N HIS A 407 -14.26 -30.99 2.88
CA HIS A 407 -14.33 -29.59 3.29
C HIS A 407 -15.77 -29.10 3.43
N LEU A 408 -16.67 -29.43 2.50
CA LEU A 408 -18.08 -29.04 2.59
C LEU A 408 -18.79 -29.74 3.74
N ARG A 409 -18.42 -30.98 4.09
CA ARG A 409 -18.93 -31.69 5.29
C ARG A 409 -18.50 -30.96 6.56
N GLN A 410 -17.22 -30.66 6.69
CA GLN A 410 -16.69 -29.88 7.81
C GLN A 410 -17.36 -28.49 7.91
N ALA A 411 -17.56 -27.82 6.79
CA ALA A 411 -18.24 -26.53 6.76
C ALA A 411 -19.69 -26.63 7.30
N ARG A 412 -20.43 -27.67 6.92
CA ARG A 412 -21.78 -27.89 7.42
C ARG A 412 -21.81 -28.13 8.92
N ASP A 413 -20.84 -28.89 9.44
CA ASP A 413 -20.74 -29.16 10.88
C ASP A 413 -20.44 -27.90 11.68
N LEU A 414 -19.54 -27.03 11.19
CA LEU A 414 -19.24 -25.73 11.77
C LEU A 414 -20.46 -24.78 11.74
N LEU A 415 -21.20 -24.74 10.62
CA LEU A 415 -22.42 -23.96 10.51
C LEU A 415 -23.50 -24.43 11.49
N ALA A 416 -23.68 -25.73 11.64
CA ALA A 416 -24.63 -26.29 12.60
C ALA A 416 -24.27 -25.92 14.04
N GLN A 417 -22.98 -26.00 14.42
CA GLN A 417 -22.47 -25.57 15.73
C GLN A 417 -22.66 -24.05 15.95
N ALA A 418 -22.65 -23.27 14.87
CA ALA A 418 -22.92 -21.83 14.89
C ALA A 418 -24.42 -21.48 14.83
N GLY A 419 -25.31 -22.47 14.89
CA GLY A 419 -26.77 -22.29 14.91
C GLY A 419 -27.42 -22.12 13.52
N TRP A 420 -26.69 -22.49 12.45
CA TRP A 420 -27.17 -22.47 11.08
C TRP A 420 -27.34 -23.89 10.54
N THR A 421 -28.55 -24.28 10.18
CA THR A 421 -28.87 -25.63 9.71
C THR A 421 -29.51 -25.60 8.33
N TYR A 422 -29.20 -26.62 7.51
CA TYR A 422 -29.86 -26.77 6.19
C TYR A 422 -31.27 -27.33 6.40
N ARG A 423 -32.28 -26.54 6.02
CA ARG A 423 -33.71 -26.90 6.11
C ARG A 423 -34.48 -26.27 4.93
N ASP A 424 -35.38 -27.00 4.34
CA ASP A 424 -36.27 -26.54 3.27
C ASP A 424 -35.50 -25.88 2.12
N GLY A 425 -34.42 -26.53 1.67
CA GLY A 425 -33.62 -26.05 0.53
C GLY A 425 -32.71 -24.86 0.82
N ALA A 426 -32.61 -24.39 2.07
CA ALA A 426 -31.77 -23.25 2.43
C ALA A 426 -31.07 -23.44 3.79
N LEU A 427 -29.96 -22.75 3.99
CA LEU A 427 -29.28 -22.59 5.28
C LEU A 427 -30.05 -21.59 6.12
N ARG A 428 -30.57 -22.00 7.30
CA ARG A 428 -31.45 -21.19 8.14
C ARG A 428 -30.95 -21.13 9.58
N ASN A 429 -31.16 -19.99 10.22
CA ASN A 429 -30.95 -19.81 11.66
C ASN A 429 -32.14 -20.33 12.47
N ALA A 430 -32.09 -20.21 13.81
CA ALA A 430 -33.16 -20.61 14.70
C ALA A 430 -34.50 -19.90 14.47
N LYS A 431 -34.45 -18.68 13.91
CA LYS A 431 -35.66 -17.89 13.55
C LYS A 431 -36.26 -18.28 12.19
N GLY A 432 -35.62 -19.20 11.44
CA GLY A 432 -36.03 -19.62 10.11
C GLY A 432 -35.56 -18.68 8.99
N GLU A 433 -34.76 -17.65 9.30
CA GLU A 433 -34.21 -16.72 8.30
C GLU A 433 -33.14 -17.41 7.45
N ALA A 434 -33.22 -17.25 6.13
CA ALA A 434 -32.25 -17.81 5.19
C ALA A 434 -30.96 -16.99 5.17
N PHE A 435 -29.81 -17.68 5.03
CA PHE A 435 -28.50 -17.03 4.92
C PHE A 435 -28.30 -16.52 3.50
N THR A 436 -28.39 -15.22 3.31
CA THR A 436 -28.00 -14.53 2.06
C THR A 436 -26.55 -14.07 2.18
N LEU A 437 -25.77 -14.19 1.10
CA LEU A 437 -24.36 -13.83 1.04
C LEU A 437 -24.10 -12.99 -0.21
N GLU A 438 -23.87 -11.68 -0.03
CA GLU A 438 -23.55 -10.75 -1.12
C GLU A 438 -22.03 -10.61 -1.31
N PHE A 439 -21.57 -10.87 -2.55
CA PHE A 439 -20.24 -10.48 -3.02
C PHE A 439 -20.36 -9.18 -3.81
N LEU A 440 -19.73 -8.12 -3.34
CA LEU A 440 -19.71 -6.81 -3.97
C LEU A 440 -18.44 -6.62 -4.80
N ASP A 441 -18.56 -6.19 -6.05
CA ASP A 441 -17.45 -5.92 -6.96
C ASP A 441 -17.74 -4.72 -7.87
N ASN A 442 -16.72 -4.14 -8.51
CA ASN A 442 -16.88 -3.00 -9.40
C ASN A 442 -16.59 -3.28 -10.89
N SER A 443 -15.96 -4.39 -11.20
CA SER A 443 -15.49 -4.64 -12.58
C SER A 443 -16.07 -5.90 -13.23
N GLY A 444 -16.75 -6.75 -12.45
CA GLY A 444 -17.17 -8.07 -12.89
C GLY A 444 -16.01 -9.06 -13.14
N SER A 445 -14.77 -8.62 -12.95
CA SER A 445 -13.57 -9.42 -13.20
C SER A 445 -13.47 -10.66 -12.29
N MET A 446 -14.02 -10.56 -11.08
CA MET A 446 -14.10 -11.65 -10.12
C MET A 446 -15.23 -12.65 -10.40
N GLY A 447 -16.13 -12.37 -11.33
CA GLY A 447 -17.28 -13.24 -11.63
C GLY A 447 -16.90 -14.68 -11.95
N ARG A 448 -15.81 -14.90 -12.68
CA ARG A 448 -15.28 -16.25 -12.98
C ARG A 448 -14.76 -16.99 -11.75
N VAL A 449 -14.40 -16.28 -10.69
CA VAL A 449 -13.98 -16.84 -9.38
C VAL A 449 -15.20 -17.06 -8.49
N VAL A 450 -16.06 -16.04 -8.40
CA VAL A 450 -17.24 -16.07 -7.55
C VAL A 450 -18.25 -17.13 -8.05
N THR A 451 -18.45 -17.30 -9.36
CA THR A 451 -19.44 -18.25 -9.89
C THR A 451 -19.22 -19.70 -9.45
N PRO A 452 -18.04 -20.33 -9.61
CA PRO A 452 -17.81 -21.68 -9.12
C PRO A 452 -17.80 -21.75 -7.59
N TYR A 453 -17.34 -20.71 -6.92
CA TYR A 453 -17.35 -20.61 -5.46
C TYR A 453 -18.80 -20.56 -4.92
N ALA A 454 -19.66 -19.74 -5.53
CA ALA A 454 -21.09 -19.66 -5.21
C ALA A 454 -21.78 -21.03 -5.31
N LYS A 455 -21.48 -21.81 -6.36
CA LYS A 455 -22.04 -23.17 -6.50
C LYS A 455 -21.67 -24.10 -5.34
N ASN A 456 -20.48 -23.95 -4.76
CA ASN A 456 -20.09 -24.72 -3.60
C ASN A 456 -20.81 -24.24 -2.31
N LEU A 457 -20.97 -22.93 -2.15
CA LEU A 457 -21.73 -22.32 -1.07
C LEU A 457 -23.22 -22.69 -1.13
N GLU A 458 -23.81 -22.72 -2.31
CA GLU A 458 -25.19 -23.15 -2.56
C GLU A 458 -25.44 -24.61 -2.13
N LYS A 459 -24.44 -25.51 -2.26
CA LYS A 459 -24.52 -26.88 -1.74
C LYS A 459 -24.64 -26.93 -0.19
N LEU A 460 -24.21 -25.89 0.48
CA LEU A 460 -24.37 -25.70 1.94
C LEU A 460 -25.69 -24.99 2.28
N GLY A 461 -26.44 -24.52 1.27
CA GLY A 461 -27.70 -23.83 1.43
C GLY A 461 -27.63 -22.30 1.53
N PHE A 462 -26.49 -21.69 1.25
CA PHE A 462 -26.39 -20.24 1.13
C PHE A 462 -27.16 -19.74 -0.11
N LYS A 463 -27.82 -18.59 0.02
CA LYS A 463 -28.32 -17.83 -1.13
C LYS A 463 -27.25 -16.81 -1.51
N VAL A 464 -26.52 -17.08 -2.60
CA VAL A 464 -25.40 -16.23 -3.02
C VAL A 464 -25.85 -15.17 -4.04
N VAL A 465 -25.43 -13.94 -3.83
CA VAL A 465 -25.65 -12.80 -4.72
C VAL A 465 -24.29 -12.21 -5.13
N TYR A 466 -24.00 -12.16 -6.42
CA TYR A 466 -22.85 -11.44 -6.95
C TYR A 466 -23.31 -10.13 -7.56
N LYS A 467 -22.92 -9.01 -6.95
CA LYS A 467 -23.36 -7.67 -7.31
C LYS A 467 -22.20 -6.84 -7.84
N VAL A 468 -22.33 -6.41 -9.08
CA VAL A 468 -21.36 -5.51 -9.72
C VAL A 468 -21.95 -4.10 -9.75
N VAL A 469 -21.17 -3.12 -9.29
CA VAL A 469 -21.52 -1.69 -9.25
C VAL A 469 -20.39 -0.89 -9.89
N ASP A 470 -20.62 0.38 -10.24
CA ASP A 470 -19.52 1.25 -10.68
C ASP A 470 -18.56 1.57 -9.53
N PHE A 471 -17.36 2.08 -9.88
CA PHE A 471 -16.30 2.35 -8.91
C PHE A 471 -16.72 3.36 -7.84
N ALA A 472 -17.45 4.41 -8.21
CA ALA A 472 -17.84 5.45 -7.26
C ALA A 472 -18.85 4.92 -6.24
N VAL A 473 -19.78 4.06 -6.68
CA VAL A 473 -20.73 3.37 -5.78
C VAL A 473 -20.00 2.38 -4.89
N LEU A 474 -19.05 1.60 -5.44
CA LEU A 474 -18.23 0.68 -4.64
C LEU A 474 -17.51 1.45 -3.53
N GLN A 475 -16.79 2.52 -3.89
CA GLN A 475 -16.02 3.32 -2.95
C GLN A 475 -16.90 3.90 -1.85
N LYS A 476 -18.05 4.49 -2.21
CA LYS A 476 -19.02 5.01 -1.24
C LYS A 476 -19.52 3.95 -0.28
N ARG A 477 -19.85 2.75 -0.79
CA ARG A 477 -20.32 1.63 0.05
C ARG A 477 -19.20 1.12 0.96
N MET A 478 -17.96 1.08 0.47
CA MET A 478 -16.80 0.74 1.31
C MET A 478 -16.57 1.74 2.41
N ASP A 479 -16.64 3.03 2.11
CA ASP A 479 -16.38 4.11 3.07
C ASP A 479 -17.35 4.07 4.27
N VAL A 480 -18.60 3.66 4.04
CA VAL A 480 -19.63 3.53 5.08
C VAL A 480 -19.87 2.08 5.53
N PHE A 481 -19.00 1.15 5.12
CA PHE A 481 -19.06 -0.28 5.44
C PHE A 481 -20.39 -0.98 5.04
N ASP A 482 -21.05 -0.50 3.98
CA ASP A 482 -22.29 -1.09 3.43
C ASP A 482 -21.96 -2.22 2.45
N PHE A 483 -21.41 -3.34 2.93
CA PHE A 483 -21.13 -4.55 2.16
C PHE A 483 -21.13 -5.79 3.09
N GLU A 484 -21.21 -6.98 2.51
CA GLU A 484 -21.09 -8.25 3.22
C GLU A 484 -19.70 -8.87 2.99
N LEU A 485 -19.38 -9.18 1.73
CA LEU A 485 -18.05 -9.60 1.28
C LEU A 485 -17.58 -8.71 0.13
N ILE A 486 -16.31 -8.37 0.18
CA ILE A 486 -15.64 -7.60 -0.87
C ILE A 486 -14.26 -8.19 -1.15
N SER A 487 -13.89 -8.29 -2.44
CA SER A 487 -12.50 -8.58 -2.79
C SER A 487 -11.65 -7.34 -2.55
N ASN A 488 -10.67 -7.46 -1.64
CA ASN A 488 -9.72 -6.38 -1.39
C ASN A 488 -8.29 -6.86 -1.41
N ARG A 489 -7.36 -5.97 -1.77
CA ARG A 489 -5.92 -6.17 -1.78
C ARG A 489 -5.26 -5.11 -0.93
N THR A 490 -4.34 -5.51 -0.07
CA THR A 490 -3.53 -4.62 0.76
C THR A 490 -2.07 -4.88 0.47
N GLY A 491 -1.31 -3.82 0.23
CA GLY A 491 0.12 -3.92 -0.05
C GLY A 491 0.88 -4.55 1.11
N GLY A 492 1.86 -5.39 0.80
CA GLY A 492 2.84 -5.89 1.75
C GLY A 492 3.81 -4.79 2.15
N SER A 493 4.44 -4.95 3.32
CA SER A 493 5.46 -4.04 3.83
C SER A 493 6.72 -4.81 4.23
N GLU A 494 7.88 -4.26 3.91
CA GLU A 494 9.18 -4.78 4.38
C GLU A 494 9.49 -4.39 5.84
N ALA A 495 8.71 -3.47 6.38
CA ALA A 495 8.69 -3.09 7.78
C ALA A 495 7.26 -2.69 8.16
N PRO A 496 6.40 -3.67 8.49
CA PRO A 496 5.05 -3.40 8.98
C PRO A 496 5.12 -2.51 10.24
N GLY A 497 4.19 -1.54 10.33
CA GLY A 497 4.24 -0.56 11.39
C GLY A 497 2.89 0.11 11.67
N THR A 498 2.90 1.43 11.74
CA THR A 498 1.76 2.26 12.15
C THR A 498 0.54 2.12 11.22
N GLU A 499 0.72 1.74 9.95
CA GLU A 499 -0.37 1.48 9.01
C GLU A 499 -1.27 0.32 9.47
N LEU A 500 -0.74 -0.60 10.28
CA LEU A 500 -1.53 -1.70 10.81
C LEU A 500 -2.55 -1.26 11.86
N LEU A 501 -2.31 -0.14 12.56
CA LEU A 501 -3.31 0.48 13.46
C LEU A 501 -4.57 0.89 12.70
N GLU A 502 -4.38 1.43 11.47
CA GLU A 502 -5.49 1.81 10.60
C GLU A 502 -6.21 0.58 10.04
N ARG A 503 -5.47 -0.49 9.77
CA ARG A 503 -6.01 -1.70 9.11
C ARG A 503 -6.71 -2.65 10.06
N PHE A 504 -6.23 -2.78 11.31
CA PHE A 504 -6.71 -3.81 12.25
C PHE A 504 -7.07 -3.24 13.64
N GLY A 505 -6.73 -1.99 13.95
CA GLY A 505 -6.97 -1.42 15.27
C GLY A 505 -8.45 -1.17 15.55
N SER A 506 -8.88 -1.39 16.80
CA SER A 506 -10.26 -1.21 17.21
C SER A 506 -10.77 0.23 17.04
N LYS A 507 -9.87 1.23 17.15
CA LYS A 507 -10.24 2.65 16.96
C LYS A 507 -10.65 2.97 15.52
N SER A 508 -10.09 2.28 14.55
CA SER A 508 -10.43 2.48 13.13
C SER A 508 -11.64 1.67 12.69
N ALA A 509 -12.04 0.66 13.47
CA ALA A 509 -13.11 -0.28 13.11
C ALA A 509 -14.45 0.39 12.76
N ASP A 510 -14.82 1.46 13.46
CA ASP A 510 -16.10 2.17 13.26
C ASP A 510 -15.90 3.56 12.60
N THR A 511 -14.68 3.86 12.12
CA THR A 511 -14.37 5.14 11.47
C THR A 511 -14.64 5.03 9.98
N GLU A 512 -15.65 5.74 9.47
CA GLU A 512 -15.96 5.78 8.03
C GLU A 512 -14.74 6.16 7.20
N GLY A 513 -14.53 5.43 6.10
CA GLY A 513 -13.38 5.61 5.21
C GLY A 513 -12.05 5.08 5.75
N SER A 514 -12.04 4.38 6.88
CA SER A 514 -10.84 3.72 7.38
C SER A 514 -10.49 2.47 6.56
N SER A 515 -9.22 2.04 6.69
CA SER A 515 -8.75 0.81 6.05
C SER A 515 -9.14 -0.47 6.81
N ASN A 516 -9.75 -0.35 8.00
CA ASN A 516 -10.28 -1.49 8.74
C ASN A 516 -11.63 -1.95 8.18
N ILE A 517 -11.65 -2.29 6.92
CA ILE A 517 -12.87 -2.71 6.20
C ILE A 517 -13.50 -3.98 6.78
N ILE A 518 -12.69 -4.84 7.39
CA ILE A 518 -13.16 -6.06 8.06
C ILE A 518 -13.98 -5.73 9.30
N GLY A 519 -13.62 -4.68 10.05
CA GLY A 519 -14.21 -4.33 11.34
C GLY A 519 -13.59 -5.12 12.49
N VAL A 520 -12.29 -5.41 12.42
CA VAL A 520 -11.56 -6.03 13.53
C VAL A 520 -11.64 -5.12 14.76
N LYS A 521 -12.13 -5.68 15.86
CA LYS A 521 -12.29 -4.98 17.13
C LYS A 521 -11.99 -5.97 18.26
N ASP A 522 -10.71 -6.12 18.55
CA ASP A 522 -10.18 -7.16 19.43
C ASP A 522 -9.05 -6.59 20.31
N PRO A 523 -9.20 -6.59 21.63
CA PRO A 523 -8.17 -6.06 22.56
C PRO A 523 -6.82 -6.77 22.45
N ALA A 524 -6.78 -8.06 22.11
CA ALA A 524 -5.53 -8.78 21.92
C ALA A 524 -4.82 -8.32 20.64
N VAL A 525 -5.56 -8.07 19.57
CA VAL A 525 -5.03 -7.45 18.35
C VAL A 525 -4.48 -6.07 18.65
N ASP A 526 -5.21 -5.22 19.38
CA ASP A 526 -4.73 -3.89 19.77
C ASP A 526 -3.43 -3.94 20.57
N ALA A 527 -3.33 -4.87 21.54
CA ALA A 527 -2.12 -5.05 22.33
C ALA A 527 -0.92 -5.50 21.48
N LEU A 528 -1.14 -6.36 20.48
CA LEU A 528 -0.10 -6.80 19.55
C LEU A 528 0.30 -5.68 18.57
N LEU A 529 -0.65 -4.88 18.11
CA LEU A 529 -0.38 -3.69 17.29
C LEU A 529 0.52 -2.69 18.06
N ASP A 530 0.28 -2.51 19.36
CA ASP A 530 1.16 -1.71 20.21
C ASP A 530 2.59 -2.27 20.27
N LYS A 531 2.76 -3.61 20.30
CA LYS A 531 4.08 -4.24 20.24
C LYS A 531 4.77 -4.06 18.89
N VAL A 532 4.04 -4.13 17.79
CA VAL A 532 4.55 -3.84 16.44
C VAL A 532 5.09 -2.41 16.39
N VAL A 533 4.28 -1.43 16.79
CA VAL A 533 4.64 -0.01 16.75
C VAL A 533 5.77 0.34 17.70
N ALA A 534 5.85 -0.33 18.85
CA ALA A 534 6.90 -0.10 19.84
C ALA A 534 8.22 -0.81 19.54
N ALA A 535 8.30 -1.65 18.51
CA ALA A 535 9.49 -2.43 18.17
C ALA A 535 10.71 -1.52 17.90
N GLN A 536 11.82 -1.79 18.57
CA GLN A 536 13.08 -1.04 18.42
C GLN A 536 14.12 -1.80 17.61
N THR A 537 13.90 -3.10 17.39
CA THR A 537 14.76 -3.97 16.58
C THR A 537 13.93 -4.78 15.61
N ARG A 538 14.56 -5.23 14.50
CA ARG A 538 13.87 -6.11 13.53
C ARG A 538 13.38 -7.41 14.18
N GLY A 539 14.14 -8.00 15.13
CA GLY A 539 13.70 -9.21 15.83
C GLY A 539 12.41 -9.01 16.62
N GLN A 540 12.30 -7.88 17.35
CA GLN A 540 11.06 -7.52 18.05
C GLN A 540 9.89 -7.32 17.09
N LEU A 541 10.14 -6.67 15.94
CA LEU A 541 9.11 -6.47 14.91
C LEU A 541 8.65 -7.79 14.33
N VAL A 542 9.57 -8.71 14.00
CA VAL A 542 9.26 -10.04 13.47
C VAL A 542 8.40 -10.83 14.46
N ALA A 543 8.77 -10.88 15.73
CA ALA A 543 8.01 -11.58 16.76
C ALA A 543 6.59 -11.00 16.91
N ALA A 544 6.47 -9.68 16.99
CA ALA A 544 5.17 -9.01 17.13
C ALA A 544 4.26 -9.23 15.91
N CYS A 545 4.80 -9.15 14.69
CA CYS A 545 4.04 -9.40 13.47
C CYS A 545 3.61 -10.86 13.32
N LYS A 546 4.47 -11.83 13.68
CA LYS A 546 4.09 -13.26 13.71
C LYS A 546 2.97 -13.52 14.70
N ALA A 547 3.08 -13.01 15.93
CA ALA A 547 2.03 -13.12 16.92
C ALA A 547 0.70 -12.52 16.43
N LEU A 548 0.76 -11.33 15.81
CA LEU A 548 -0.40 -10.67 15.21
C LEU A 548 -0.99 -11.49 14.06
N ASP A 549 -0.17 -11.99 13.12
CA ASP A 549 -0.62 -12.84 12.00
C ASP A 549 -1.35 -14.08 12.51
N ARG A 550 -0.80 -14.72 13.55
CA ARG A 550 -1.39 -15.91 14.18
C ARG A 550 -2.77 -15.61 14.74
N VAL A 551 -2.93 -14.54 15.53
CA VAL A 551 -4.23 -14.17 16.12
C VAL A 551 -5.23 -13.82 15.02
N LEU A 552 -4.84 -13.02 14.02
CA LEU A 552 -5.72 -12.66 12.91
C LEU A 552 -6.17 -13.87 12.09
N ARG A 553 -5.29 -14.87 11.89
CA ARG A 553 -5.63 -16.07 11.11
C ARG A 553 -6.59 -16.99 11.87
N HIS A 554 -6.46 -17.10 13.21
CA HIS A 554 -7.45 -17.80 14.03
C HIS A 554 -8.82 -17.12 14.01
N GLY A 555 -8.86 -15.79 13.75
CA GLY A 555 -10.10 -15.05 13.56
C GLY A 555 -10.85 -15.34 12.26
N HIS A 556 -10.24 -15.99 11.27
CA HIS A 556 -10.83 -16.27 9.94
C HIS A 556 -11.49 -15.05 9.29
N TYR A 557 -10.88 -13.87 9.38
CA TYR A 557 -11.46 -12.60 8.95
C TYR A 557 -11.59 -12.43 7.44
N SER A 558 -11.02 -13.34 6.65
CA SER A 558 -11.07 -13.33 5.20
C SER A 558 -11.02 -14.73 4.61
N VAL A 559 -11.42 -14.83 3.34
CA VAL A 559 -11.11 -15.99 2.50
C VAL A 559 -9.89 -15.62 1.65
N PRO A 560 -8.67 -16.10 1.99
CA PRO A 560 -7.46 -15.72 1.31
C PRO A 560 -7.47 -16.12 -0.17
N HIS A 561 -6.98 -15.21 -1.02
CA HIS A 561 -6.85 -15.44 -2.45
C HIS A 561 -5.45 -15.98 -2.80
N TRP A 562 -4.76 -15.32 -3.71
CA TRP A 562 -3.47 -15.68 -4.30
C TRP A 562 -2.63 -14.44 -4.56
N TYR A 563 -1.35 -14.64 -4.74
CA TYR A 563 -0.43 -13.58 -5.14
C TYR A 563 0.50 -14.05 -6.25
N GLY A 564 1.09 -13.10 -6.98
CA GLY A 564 2.17 -13.34 -7.95
C GLY A 564 3.48 -12.82 -7.41
N SER A 565 4.57 -13.56 -7.65
CA SER A 565 5.93 -13.22 -7.22
C SER A 565 6.71 -12.38 -8.22
N VAL A 566 6.07 -11.96 -9.33
CA VAL A 566 6.68 -11.19 -10.41
C VAL A 566 5.76 -10.08 -10.89
N HIS A 567 6.33 -8.99 -11.37
CA HIS A 567 5.58 -7.98 -12.10
C HIS A 567 5.49 -8.37 -13.57
N ARG A 568 4.28 -8.52 -14.09
CA ARG A 568 4.01 -8.80 -15.51
C ARG A 568 3.79 -7.48 -16.22
N VAL A 569 4.70 -7.13 -17.11
CA VAL A 569 4.69 -5.83 -17.78
C VAL A 569 4.82 -5.97 -19.29
N SER A 570 4.26 -5.01 -20.00
CA SER A 570 4.40 -4.89 -21.45
C SER A 570 4.56 -3.43 -21.84
N TRP A 571 5.40 -3.17 -22.85
CA TRP A 571 5.66 -1.82 -23.35
C TRP A 571 6.01 -1.82 -24.83
N ARG A 572 5.97 -0.65 -25.46
CA ARG A 572 6.35 -0.47 -26.86
C ARG A 572 7.86 -0.51 -27.02
N ALA A 573 8.33 -1.42 -27.87
CA ALA A 573 9.74 -1.58 -28.19
C ALA A 573 10.33 -0.31 -28.84
N GLY A 574 11.62 -0.08 -28.60
CA GLY A 574 12.39 0.97 -29.25
C GLY A 574 12.08 2.40 -28.79
N ARG A 575 11.10 2.61 -27.90
CA ARG A 575 10.74 3.94 -27.42
C ARG A 575 11.46 4.36 -26.14
N PHE A 576 11.91 3.38 -25.37
CA PHE A 576 12.47 3.59 -24.02
C PHE A 576 13.73 2.77 -23.81
N ASP A 577 14.66 3.35 -23.06
CA ASP A 577 15.79 2.66 -22.44
C ASP A 577 15.64 2.67 -20.92
N GLN A 578 16.33 1.77 -20.25
CA GLN A 578 16.26 1.55 -18.82
C GLN A 578 17.66 1.42 -18.20
N PRO A 579 17.82 1.67 -16.88
CA PRO A 579 19.06 1.40 -16.18
C PRO A 579 19.49 -0.06 -16.29
N ASN A 580 20.80 -0.31 -16.24
CA ASN A 580 21.36 -1.66 -16.26
C ASN A 580 21.03 -2.47 -15.00
N ILE A 581 20.77 -1.78 -13.88
CA ILE A 581 20.45 -2.40 -12.58
C ILE A 581 18.96 -2.18 -12.31
N THR A 582 18.23 -3.30 -12.16
CA THR A 582 16.87 -3.29 -11.65
C THR A 582 16.93 -3.24 -10.11
N PRO A 583 16.22 -2.32 -9.46
CA PRO A 583 16.21 -2.27 -8.00
C PRO A 583 15.55 -3.51 -7.39
N ARG A 584 15.82 -3.77 -6.11
CA ARG A 584 15.27 -4.95 -5.42
C ARG A 584 13.80 -4.75 -5.00
N TYR A 585 13.48 -3.57 -4.48
CA TYR A 585 12.15 -3.24 -3.94
C TYR A 585 11.54 -2.11 -4.75
N TYR A 586 10.59 -2.41 -5.63
CA TYR A 586 10.01 -1.40 -6.51
C TYR A 586 8.61 -1.77 -6.99
N GLN A 587 7.84 -0.74 -7.33
CA GLN A 587 6.65 -0.86 -8.15
C GLN A 587 7.03 -0.46 -9.59
N PRO A 588 6.65 -1.23 -10.61
CA PRO A 588 7.09 -0.99 -11.99
C PRO A 588 6.77 0.42 -12.50
N GLU A 589 5.57 0.92 -12.20
CA GLU A 589 5.16 2.27 -12.59
C GLU A 589 6.11 3.33 -12.06
N SER A 590 6.37 3.33 -10.74
CA SER A 590 7.25 4.31 -10.09
C SER A 590 8.70 4.20 -10.58
N TRP A 591 9.18 2.97 -10.81
CA TRP A 591 10.52 2.73 -11.35
C TRP A 591 10.67 3.29 -12.77
N ILE A 592 9.69 3.02 -13.64
CA ILE A 592 9.68 3.52 -15.02
C ILE A 592 9.64 5.05 -15.05
N GLN A 593 8.71 5.67 -14.33
CA GLN A 593 8.58 7.13 -14.28
C GLN A 593 9.84 7.83 -13.79
N SER A 594 10.49 7.25 -12.78
CA SER A 594 11.62 7.89 -12.12
C SER A 594 12.95 7.61 -12.79
N THR A 595 13.15 6.45 -13.46
CA THR A 595 14.49 6.02 -13.87
C THR A 595 14.67 5.75 -15.37
N TRP A 596 13.61 5.43 -16.12
CA TRP A 596 13.71 5.20 -17.55
C TRP A 596 13.84 6.51 -18.31
N TRP A 597 14.24 6.43 -19.59
CA TRP A 597 14.36 7.58 -20.48
C TRP A 597 13.91 7.25 -21.90
N ALA A 598 13.61 8.29 -22.67
CA ALA A 598 13.22 8.17 -24.07
C ALA A 598 14.42 7.89 -24.96
N THR A 599 14.24 7.00 -25.94
CA THR A 599 15.19 6.83 -27.05
C THR A 599 15.09 7.98 -28.06
N PRO A 600 16.05 8.15 -28.99
CA PRO A 600 15.96 9.14 -30.07
C PRO A 600 14.66 9.05 -30.89
N ALA A 601 14.14 7.83 -31.12
CA ALA A 601 12.88 7.63 -31.84
C ALA A 601 11.68 8.25 -31.11
N ASN A 602 11.66 8.20 -29.78
CA ASN A 602 10.62 8.85 -28.96
C ASN A 602 10.72 10.38 -29.00
N PHE A 603 11.96 10.95 -29.03
CA PHE A 603 12.17 12.41 -29.17
C PHE A 603 11.59 12.97 -30.47
N ALA A 604 11.60 12.21 -31.55
CA ALA A 604 11.11 12.63 -32.85
C ALA A 604 9.56 12.72 -32.95
N GLY A 605 8.84 12.38 -31.89
CA GLY A 605 7.38 12.48 -31.84
C GLY A 605 6.65 11.49 -32.75
N VAL A 606 7.31 10.45 -33.21
CA VAL A 606 6.71 9.39 -34.03
C VAL A 606 5.89 8.47 -33.11
N ARG A 607 4.57 8.68 -33.07
CA ARG A 607 3.60 7.75 -32.48
C ARG A 607 3.13 6.73 -33.51
#